data_8ba4fb831e7e3801e20b424b76b1b989
#
_entry.id   8ba4fb831e7e3801e20b424b76b1b989
#
_cell.length_a   1.000
_cell.length_b   1.000
_cell.length_c   1.000
_cell.angle_alpha   90.00
_cell.angle_beta   90.00
_cell.angle_gamma   90.00
#
_symmetry.space_group_name_H-M   'P 1'
#
loop_
_entity.id
_entity.type
_entity.pdbx_description
1 polymer ?
#
loop_
_entity_poly.entity_id
_entity_poly.type
_entity_poly.pdbx_seq_one_letter_code
_entity_poly.pdbx_strand_id
1 'polypeptide(L)'
;MKKIGLLSDTHGYWDEKFESYFRECDEIWHAGDIGSMEIAKKFEELKPFRAVYGNIDDYKTRIAYPETLRFEVENVDVLITHIGGYPGRYDPSIRSKLIANPPKLFIAGHSHILKVMYDEKLKTLHMNPGAAGIYGFH
;
A
#
# COMPACT_ATOMS: atom_id res chain seq x y z
N MET A 1 -7.23 3.98 19.36
CA MET A 1 -6.39 3.27 18.37
C MET A 1 -7.08 3.23 17.01
N LYS A 2 -6.38 3.64 15.95
CA LYS A 2 -6.93 3.58 14.60
C LYS A 2 -6.86 2.18 14.02
N LYS A 3 -7.92 1.80 13.32
CA LYS A 3 -7.98 0.55 12.56
C LYS A 3 -7.79 0.89 11.10
N ILE A 4 -6.80 0.27 10.46
CA ILE A 4 -6.44 0.56 9.08
C ILE A 4 -6.78 -0.64 8.20
N GLY A 5 -7.53 -0.39 7.13
CA GLY A 5 -7.75 -1.38 6.08
C GLY A 5 -6.63 -1.25 5.06
N LEU A 6 -5.79 -2.28 4.95
CA LEU A 6 -4.65 -2.27 4.05
C LEU A 6 -4.88 -3.23 2.90
N LEU A 7 -4.70 -2.74 1.67
CA LEU A 7 -4.82 -3.58 0.49
C LEU A 7 -3.89 -3.08 -0.63
N SER A 8 -3.76 -3.87 -1.68
CA SER A 8 -2.92 -3.57 -2.83
C SER A 8 -3.37 -4.35 -4.05
N ASP A 9 -2.97 -3.88 -5.23
CA ASP A 9 -3.10 -4.66 -6.47
C ASP A 9 -4.53 -5.10 -6.77
N THR A 10 -5.46 -4.15 -6.72
CA THR A 10 -6.86 -4.39 -7.08
C THR A 10 -7.05 -4.51 -8.59
N HIS A 11 -6.15 -3.91 -9.38
CA HIS A 11 -6.14 -4.04 -10.84
C HIS A 11 -7.51 -3.77 -11.49
N GLY A 12 -8.21 -2.75 -11.00
CA GLY A 12 -9.51 -2.37 -11.55
C GLY A 12 -10.68 -3.20 -11.07
N TYR A 13 -10.43 -4.16 -10.18
CA TYR A 13 -11.48 -5.03 -9.66
C TYR A 13 -12.11 -4.43 -8.40
N TRP A 14 -13.44 -4.42 -8.35
CA TRP A 14 -14.19 -4.03 -7.15
C TRP A 14 -14.96 -5.23 -6.63
N ASP A 15 -14.78 -5.55 -5.36
CA ASP A 15 -15.52 -6.60 -4.68
C ASP A 15 -16.52 -5.94 -3.73
N GLU A 16 -17.80 -6.29 -3.87
CA GLU A 16 -18.85 -5.77 -2.99
C GLU A 16 -18.53 -6.00 -1.51
N LYS A 17 -17.74 -7.02 -1.21
CA LYS A 17 -17.33 -7.34 0.15
C LYS A 17 -16.35 -6.32 0.74
N PHE A 18 -15.75 -5.46 -0.08
CA PHE A 18 -14.84 -4.42 0.42
C PHE A 18 -15.55 -3.51 1.42
N GLU A 19 -16.80 -3.14 1.17
CA GLU A 19 -17.58 -2.33 2.12
C GLU A 19 -17.69 -3.01 3.48
N SER A 20 -17.97 -4.32 3.47
CA SER A 20 -18.11 -5.10 4.69
C SER A 20 -16.78 -5.22 5.44
N TYR A 21 -15.69 -5.53 4.70
CA TYR A 21 -14.37 -5.71 5.30
C TYR A 21 -13.84 -4.43 5.94
N PHE A 22 -14.10 -3.29 5.33
CA PHE A 22 -13.54 -2.01 5.80
C PHE A 22 -14.53 -1.20 6.65
N ARG A 23 -15.71 -1.73 6.93
CA ARG A 23 -16.75 -1.00 7.68
C ARG A 23 -16.26 -0.46 9.01
N GLU A 24 -15.49 -1.25 9.75
CA GLU A 24 -14.99 -0.88 11.06
C GLU A 24 -13.61 -0.24 11.04
N CYS A 25 -13.03 -0.04 9.85
CA CYS A 25 -11.75 0.63 9.72
C CYS A 25 -11.93 2.15 9.77
N ASP A 26 -10.93 2.83 10.27
CA ASP A 26 -10.92 4.30 10.31
C ASP A 26 -10.39 4.89 9.01
N GLU A 27 -9.46 4.21 8.36
CA GLU A 27 -8.87 4.63 7.09
C GLU A 27 -8.60 3.42 6.23
N ILE A 28 -8.47 3.65 4.92
CA ILE A 28 -8.06 2.65 3.94
C ILE A 28 -6.77 3.10 3.30
N TRP A 29 -5.76 2.21 3.28
CA TRP A 29 -4.47 2.47 2.62
C TRP A 29 -4.29 1.48 1.48
N HIS A 30 -3.89 1.99 0.30
CA HIS A 30 -3.71 1.19 -0.91
C HIS A 30 -2.27 1.32 -1.41
N ALA A 31 -1.60 0.21 -1.60
CA ALA A 31 -0.18 0.18 -1.97
C ALA A 31 0.07 0.10 -3.48
N GLY A 32 -0.88 0.57 -4.31
CA GLY A 32 -0.65 0.73 -5.75
C GLY A 32 -1.28 -0.34 -6.62
N ASP A 33 -1.25 -0.12 -7.93
CA ASP A 33 -1.94 -0.91 -8.95
C ASP A 33 -3.44 -0.95 -8.66
N ILE A 34 -3.99 0.25 -8.50
CA ILE A 34 -5.42 0.45 -8.24
C ILE A 34 -6.24 -0.01 -9.45
N GLY A 35 -5.79 0.37 -10.64
CA GLY A 35 -6.35 -0.05 -11.91
C GLY A 35 -7.20 1.00 -12.60
N SER A 36 -7.91 1.84 -11.86
CA SER A 36 -8.69 2.94 -12.44
C SER A 36 -9.06 3.95 -11.37
N MET A 37 -9.36 5.18 -11.82
CA MET A 37 -9.86 6.23 -10.92
C MET A 37 -11.26 5.91 -10.38
N GLU A 38 -12.05 5.12 -11.10
CA GLU A 38 -13.37 4.69 -10.61
C GLU A 38 -13.24 3.90 -9.31
N ILE A 39 -12.27 2.97 -9.27
CA ILE A 39 -12.00 2.16 -8.08
C ILE A 39 -11.48 3.04 -6.95
N ALA A 40 -10.55 3.94 -7.25
CA ALA A 40 -10.02 4.87 -6.26
C ALA A 40 -11.13 5.71 -5.62
N LYS A 41 -12.05 6.24 -6.42
CA LYS A 41 -13.16 7.05 -5.93
C LYS A 41 -14.10 6.25 -5.04
N LYS A 42 -14.32 4.98 -5.35
CA LYS A 42 -15.15 4.11 -4.50
C LYS A 42 -14.54 3.95 -3.11
N PHE A 43 -13.23 3.76 -3.03
CA PHE A 43 -12.54 3.71 -1.74
C PHE A 43 -12.63 5.04 -0.99
N GLU A 44 -12.44 6.16 -1.69
CA GLU A 44 -12.52 7.49 -1.09
C GLU A 44 -13.91 7.76 -0.49
N GLU A 45 -14.96 7.25 -1.12
CA GLU A 45 -16.32 7.38 -0.62
C GLU A 45 -16.60 6.55 0.63
N LEU A 46 -15.87 5.44 0.80
CA LEU A 46 -16.05 4.57 1.96
C LEU A 46 -15.41 5.14 3.22
N LYS A 47 -14.15 5.55 3.13
CA LYS A 47 -13.34 5.98 4.28
C LYS A 47 -12.27 6.96 3.81
N PRO A 48 -11.65 7.72 4.74
CA PRO A 48 -10.43 8.45 4.40
C PRO A 48 -9.44 7.50 3.74
N PHE A 49 -8.89 7.90 2.60
CA PHE A 49 -8.14 7.02 1.72
C PHE A 49 -6.74 7.58 1.45
N ARG A 50 -5.72 6.76 1.69
CA ARG A 50 -4.33 7.07 1.34
C ARG A 50 -3.85 6.04 0.34
N ALA A 51 -3.20 6.47 -0.72
CA ALA A 51 -2.76 5.55 -1.76
C ALA A 51 -1.50 6.04 -2.46
N VAL A 52 -0.76 5.11 -3.04
CA VAL A 52 0.29 5.38 -4.01
C VAL A 52 -0.14 4.78 -5.33
N TYR A 53 0.44 5.25 -6.44
CA TYR A 53 0.20 4.59 -7.72
C TYR A 53 1.18 3.44 -7.92
N GLY A 54 0.79 2.47 -8.73
CA GLY A 54 1.64 1.35 -9.11
C GLY A 54 2.01 1.40 -10.59
N ASN A 55 2.77 0.40 -11.02
CA ASN A 55 3.30 0.37 -12.39
C ASN A 55 2.22 0.23 -13.48
N ILE A 56 1.06 -0.35 -13.16
CA ILE A 56 -0.04 -0.45 -14.15
C ILE A 56 -0.96 0.77 -14.17
N ASP A 57 -0.86 1.65 -13.18
CA ASP A 57 -1.78 2.78 -13.04
C ASP A 57 -1.56 3.81 -14.14
N ASP A 58 -2.67 4.36 -14.65
CA ASP A 58 -2.66 5.29 -15.76
C ASP A 58 -2.30 6.72 -15.33
N TYR A 59 -2.24 7.61 -16.32
CA TYR A 59 -1.87 9.01 -16.12
C TYR A 59 -2.76 9.72 -15.09
N LYS A 60 -4.07 9.50 -15.13
CA LYS A 60 -5.00 10.15 -14.20
C LYS A 60 -4.75 9.73 -12.76
N THR A 61 -4.51 8.45 -12.56
CA THR A 61 -4.22 7.91 -11.22
C THR A 61 -2.88 8.44 -10.71
N ARG A 62 -1.88 8.53 -11.57
CA ARG A 62 -0.55 9.04 -11.21
C ARG A 62 -0.55 10.52 -10.86
N ILE A 63 -1.47 11.30 -11.42
CA ILE A 63 -1.64 12.71 -11.03
C ILE A 63 -2.32 12.80 -9.66
N ALA A 64 -3.29 11.94 -9.39
CA ALA A 64 -4.08 11.99 -8.17
C ALA A 64 -3.33 11.48 -6.93
N TYR A 65 -2.42 10.52 -7.10
CA TYR A 65 -1.71 9.87 -6.00
C TYR A 65 -0.20 9.86 -6.25
N PRO A 66 0.63 9.97 -5.19
CA PRO A 66 2.08 9.96 -5.37
C PRO A 66 2.62 8.55 -5.62
N GLU A 67 3.87 8.49 -6.09
CA GLU A 67 4.59 7.22 -6.22
C GLU A 67 4.95 6.64 -4.85
N THR A 68 5.32 7.52 -3.93
CA THR A 68 5.73 7.16 -2.57
C THR A 68 5.04 8.10 -1.60
N LEU A 69 4.54 7.55 -0.51
CA LEU A 69 3.83 8.32 0.52
C LEU A 69 4.48 8.06 1.87
N ARG A 70 4.86 9.14 2.56
CA ARG A 70 5.40 9.04 3.91
C ARG A 70 4.61 9.93 4.85
N PHE A 71 4.20 9.37 5.98
CA PHE A 71 3.34 10.06 6.93
C PHE A 71 3.43 9.42 8.31
N GLU A 72 2.86 10.08 9.29
CA GLU A 72 2.83 9.59 10.65
C GLU A 72 1.39 9.39 11.11
N VAL A 73 1.11 8.25 11.73
CA VAL A 73 -0.21 7.94 12.31
C VAL A 73 0.04 7.37 13.69
N GLU A 74 -0.59 7.99 14.72
CA GLU A 74 -0.43 7.57 16.12
C GLU A 74 1.03 7.37 16.53
N ASN A 75 1.88 8.31 16.11
CA ASN A 75 3.33 8.30 16.39
C ASN A 75 4.11 7.20 15.67
N VAL A 76 3.50 6.57 14.67
CA VAL A 76 4.19 5.57 13.83
C VAL A 76 4.52 6.20 12.47
N ASP A 77 5.81 6.19 12.13
CA ASP A 77 6.31 6.69 10.85
C ASP A 77 6.10 5.62 9.78
N VAL A 78 5.27 5.92 8.79
CA VAL A 78 4.85 4.97 7.76
C VAL A 78 5.37 5.41 6.39
N LEU A 79 5.93 4.46 5.64
CA LEU A 79 6.32 4.68 4.25
C LEU A 79 5.60 3.65 3.38
N ILE A 80 4.91 4.12 2.34
CA ILE A 80 4.23 3.27 1.37
C ILE A 80 4.81 3.52 -0.01
N THR A 81 5.16 2.45 -0.73
CA THR A 81 5.54 2.50 -2.15
C THR A 81 5.06 1.21 -2.81
N HIS A 82 4.78 1.25 -4.11
CA HIS A 82 4.25 0.05 -4.77
C HIS A 82 5.33 -1.03 -4.94
N ILE A 83 6.47 -0.67 -5.52
CA ILE A 83 7.56 -1.61 -5.78
C ILE A 83 8.66 -1.40 -4.75
N GLY A 84 8.65 -2.23 -3.69
CA GLY A 84 9.57 -2.02 -2.57
C GLY A 84 10.48 -3.18 -2.25
N GLY A 85 10.19 -4.36 -2.75
CA GLY A 85 10.94 -5.55 -2.35
C GLY A 85 10.59 -5.96 -0.93
N TYR A 86 11.56 -6.48 -0.19
CA TYR A 86 11.37 -6.95 1.17
C TYR A 86 12.72 -6.95 1.91
N PRO A 87 12.73 -7.11 3.25
CA PRO A 87 13.99 -7.12 4.00
C PRO A 87 15.00 -8.10 3.44
N GLY A 88 16.21 -7.60 3.20
CA GLY A 88 17.28 -8.35 2.56
C GLY A 88 17.31 -8.20 1.04
N ARG A 89 16.23 -7.76 0.42
CA ARG A 89 16.11 -7.58 -1.04
C ARG A 89 15.21 -6.40 -1.39
N TYR A 90 15.47 -5.26 -0.79
CA TYR A 90 14.72 -4.05 -1.13
C TYR A 90 14.96 -3.66 -2.58
N ASP A 91 13.91 -3.15 -3.22
CA ASP A 91 14.02 -2.69 -4.59
C ASP A 91 15.01 -1.52 -4.69
N PRO A 92 15.89 -1.50 -5.71
CA PRO A 92 16.87 -0.42 -5.85
C PRO A 92 16.27 0.99 -5.87
N SER A 93 15.03 1.14 -6.32
CA SER A 93 14.36 2.45 -6.38
C SER A 93 14.08 3.07 -5.01
N ILE A 94 13.99 2.25 -3.95
CA ILE A 94 13.64 2.73 -2.62
C ILE A 94 14.70 2.42 -1.57
N ARG A 95 15.61 1.51 -1.87
CA ARG A 95 16.59 0.99 -0.92
C ARG A 95 17.40 2.07 -0.19
N SER A 96 17.96 3.02 -0.93
CA SER A 96 18.79 4.06 -0.32
C SER A 96 17.99 4.94 0.64
N LYS A 97 16.73 5.24 0.31
CA LYS A 97 15.86 6.03 1.18
C LYS A 97 15.52 5.29 2.46
N LEU A 98 15.27 3.98 2.37
CA LEU A 98 15.00 3.16 3.53
C LEU A 98 16.19 3.11 4.50
N ILE A 99 17.38 2.92 3.94
CA ILE A 99 18.62 2.84 4.75
C ILE A 99 18.95 4.20 5.38
N ALA A 100 18.81 5.28 4.63
CA ALA A 100 19.15 6.62 5.11
C ALA A 100 18.20 7.11 6.20
N ASN A 101 16.92 6.75 6.12
CA ASN A 101 15.91 7.21 7.08
C ASN A 101 14.83 6.16 7.24
N PRO A 102 15.12 5.08 8.02
CA PRO A 102 14.19 3.95 8.13
C PRO A 102 12.85 4.34 8.77
N PRO A 103 11.72 3.94 8.15
CA PRO A 103 10.41 4.11 8.79
C PRO A 103 10.19 3.04 9.86
N LYS A 104 9.19 3.22 10.69
CA LYS A 104 8.75 2.16 11.62
C LYS A 104 7.97 1.07 10.88
N LEU A 105 7.19 1.48 9.89
CA LEU A 105 6.37 0.58 9.07
C LEU A 105 6.61 0.87 7.59
N PHE A 106 6.99 -0.16 6.85
CA PHE A 106 7.21 -0.07 5.41
C PHE A 106 6.24 -0.98 4.68
N ILE A 107 5.35 -0.39 3.88
CA ILE A 107 4.31 -1.10 3.14
C ILE A 107 4.62 -1.07 1.65
N ALA A 108 4.55 -2.25 1.01
CA ALA A 108 4.73 -2.37 -0.44
C ALA A 108 3.73 -3.36 -1.02
N GLY A 109 3.55 -3.33 -2.32
CA GLY A 109 2.70 -4.25 -3.07
C GLY A 109 3.49 -4.96 -4.15
N HIS A 110 2.95 -4.99 -5.36
CA HIS A 110 3.56 -5.47 -6.60
C HIS A 110 3.79 -6.98 -6.70
N SER A 111 4.40 -7.62 -5.72
CA SER A 111 4.72 -9.05 -5.78
C SER A 111 3.49 -9.95 -5.73
N HIS A 112 2.35 -9.42 -5.26
CA HIS A 112 1.10 -10.17 -5.04
C HIS A 112 1.22 -11.23 -3.95
N ILE A 113 2.30 -11.24 -3.18
CA ILE A 113 2.54 -12.22 -2.13
C ILE A 113 2.38 -11.57 -0.76
N LEU A 114 1.47 -12.10 0.04
CA LEU A 114 1.29 -11.67 1.43
C LEU A 114 2.58 -11.92 2.22
N LYS A 115 3.09 -10.87 2.84
CA LYS A 115 4.33 -10.97 3.59
C LYS A 115 4.32 -10.00 4.77
N VAL A 116 4.74 -10.50 5.93
CA VAL A 116 4.97 -9.67 7.12
C VAL A 116 6.33 -10.07 7.67
N MET A 117 7.29 -9.14 7.66
CA MET A 117 8.67 -9.41 8.10
C MET A 117 9.19 -8.23 8.90
N TYR A 118 9.98 -8.51 9.92
CA TYR A 118 10.67 -7.45 10.67
C TYR A 118 12.14 -7.38 10.25
N ASP A 119 12.58 -6.19 9.86
CA ASP A 119 13.98 -5.94 9.53
C ASP A 119 14.73 -5.51 10.79
N GLU A 120 15.52 -6.40 11.35
CA GLU A 120 16.29 -6.16 12.57
C GLU A 120 17.32 -5.03 12.40
N LYS A 121 17.91 -4.92 11.21
CA LYS A 121 18.93 -3.90 10.95
C LYS A 121 18.35 -2.50 10.94
N LEU A 122 17.22 -2.32 10.27
CA LEU A 122 16.57 -1.03 10.13
C LEU A 122 15.55 -0.75 11.24
N LYS A 123 15.19 -1.76 12.02
CA LYS A 123 14.13 -1.68 13.03
C LYS A 123 12.80 -1.29 12.37
N THR A 124 12.52 -1.87 11.22
CA THR A 124 11.37 -1.58 10.39
C THR A 124 10.50 -2.83 10.23
N LEU A 125 9.20 -2.70 10.48
CA LEU A 125 8.24 -3.75 10.16
C LEU A 125 7.84 -3.58 8.70
N HIS A 126 7.99 -4.64 7.91
CA HIS A 126 7.58 -4.67 6.51
C HIS A 126 6.29 -5.45 6.34
N MET A 127 5.36 -4.90 5.56
CA MET A 127 4.10 -5.55 5.22
C MET A 127 3.82 -5.44 3.73
N ASN A 128 3.39 -6.55 3.13
CA ASN A 128 2.79 -6.58 1.80
C ASN A 128 1.46 -7.30 1.94
N PRO A 129 0.33 -6.63 1.66
CA PRO A 129 -0.98 -7.25 1.89
C PRO A 129 -1.36 -8.32 0.85
N GLY A 130 -0.53 -8.54 -0.17
CA GLY A 130 -0.87 -9.41 -1.29
C GLY A 130 -1.82 -8.74 -2.25
N ALA A 131 -2.24 -9.45 -3.28
CA ALA A 131 -3.15 -8.91 -4.29
C ALA A 131 -4.61 -9.09 -3.86
N ALA A 132 -5.39 -8.01 -3.94
CA ALA A 132 -6.83 -8.02 -3.64
C ALA A 132 -7.68 -8.16 -4.89
N GLY A 133 -7.09 -8.08 -6.08
CA GLY A 133 -7.79 -8.21 -7.36
C GLY A 133 -7.90 -9.67 -7.82
N ILE A 134 -8.53 -9.85 -8.98
CA ILE A 134 -8.72 -11.19 -9.56
C ILE A 134 -7.49 -11.69 -10.30
N TYR A 135 -6.55 -10.82 -10.60
CA TYR A 135 -5.28 -11.17 -11.26
C TYR A 135 -4.16 -11.13 -10.25
N GLY A 136 -3.37 -12.21 -10.16
CA GLY A 136 -2.24 -12.29 -9.26
C GLY A 136 -2.29 -13.51 -8.35
N PHE A 137 -1.36 -13.56 -7.42
CA PHE A 137 -1.28 -14.64 -6.43
C PHE A 137 -1.98 -14.20 -5.14
N HIS A 138 -2.92 -14.98 -4.69
CA HIS A 138 -3.72 -14.67 -3.51
C HIS A 138 -3.41 -15.59 -2.36
#